data_94ab52196edee4c50f46e5b50e8f1854
#
_entry.id   94ab52196edee4c50f46e5b50e8f1854
#
_cell.length_a   1.000
_cell.length_b   1.000
_cell.length_c   1.000
_cell.angle_alpha   90.00
_cell.angle_beta   90.00
_cell.angle_gamma   90.00
#
_symmetry.space_group_name_H-M   'P 1'
#
loop_
_entity.id
_entity.type
_entity.pdbx_description
1 polymer ?
#
loop_
_entity_poly.entity_id
_entity_poly.type
_entity_poly.pdbx_seq_one_letter_code
_entity_poly.pdbx_strand_id
1 'polypeptide(L)'
;MRIAIVLNTSWNIYNFRLGLIKSLQNQGHEVVAIAPEDEFTPRLIEHGCRYYPVKMDSRGANPIRDLALTVELYTLYKRIKPDVILHFTIKPNIYGTLAAAWLKIPVVNNVCGLGTVFLKKGLISKVAMALYRISFRFAQKVFFQNEDDLKLFLENRLVKQDQTDLVPGSGIDLKHFVPVPRKQGKPFTFLLISRLITDKGILEYVEAVEQLRKEGIPARYQLLGAIDLRHKRGIPKTVIDQWIKAGTIEYLGTTKDVRSFIEEADCIVLPSYREGTPRTLLEAAGMGRPLIATDVPGCRQVVEHGKNGLLCKMKNAEDLASKMRIMAGLPEEVLHQFSINARKKVEQEFDESLVISKYLQTLSSITSQSA
;
A
#
# COMPACT_ATOMS: atom_id res chain seq x y z
N MET A 1 -4.08 -7.02 -26.89
CA MET A 1 -5.17 -7.41 -25.95
C MET A 1 -5.82 -6.18 -25.35
N ARG A 2 -7.07 -6.29 -24.95
CA ARG A 2 -7.75 -5.32 -24.08
C ARG A 2 -7.66 -5.79 -22.63
N ILE A 3 -6.97 -5.03 -21.79
CA ILE A 3 -6.70 -5.38 -20.40
C ILE A 3 -7.47 -4.43 -19.49
N ALA A 4 -8.35 -4.96 -18.62
CA ALA A 4 -9.07 -4.17 -17.65
C ALA A 4 -8.33 -4.14 -16.30
N ILE A 5 -8.15 -2.98 -15.72
CA ILE A 5 -7.60 -2.76 -14.38
C ILE A 5 -8.71 -2.25 -13.48
N VAL A 6 -9.05 -3.02 -12.44
CA VAL A 6 -10.20 -2.74 -11.56
C VAL A 6 -9.72 -2.49 -10.14
N LEU A 7 -10.03 -1.31 -9.62
CA LEU A 7 -9.66 -0.84 -8.28
C LEU A 7 -10.79 -0.04 -7.63
N ASN A 8 -10.66 0.17 -6.34
CA ASN A 8 -11.64 0.88 -5.52
C ASN A 8 -11.52 2.41 -5.55
N THR A 9 -10.54 3.01 -6.27
CA THR A 9 -10.40 4.44 -6.53
C THR A 9 -9.54 4.67 -7.78
N SER A 10 -9.79 5.72 -8.56
CA SER A 10 -8.93 6.15 -9.67
C SER A 10 -7.58 6.65 -9.15
N TRP A 11 -7.56 7.28 -7.96
CA TRP A 11 -6.34 7.65 -7.25
C TRP A 11 -5.37 6.47 -7.09
N ASN A 12 -5.86 5.30 -6.67
CA ASN A 12 -5.03 4.10 -6.52
C ASN A 12 -4.47 3.59 -7.86
N ILE A 13 -5.28 3.63 -8.93
CA ILE A 13 -4.81 3.24 -10.27
C ILE A 13 -3.68 4.17 -10.70
N TYR A 14 -3.90 5.48 -10.61
CA TYR A 14 -2.93 6.48 -11.04
C TYR A 14 -1.62 6.40 -10.26
N ASN A 15 -1.69 6.41 -8.93
CA ASN A 15 -0.49 6.50 -8.09
C ASN A 15 0.30 5.20 -7.98
N PHE A 16 -0.33 4.03 -8.20
CA PHE A 16 0.32 2.74 -7.94
C PHE A 16 0.37 1.81 -9.15
N ARG A 17 -0.26 2.14 -10.27
CA ARG A 17 -0.32 1.26 -11.45
C ARG A 17 0.03 1.98 -12.75
N LEU A 18 0.40 3.26 -12.70
CA LEU A 18 0.71 4.03 -13.90
C LEU A 18 1.90 3.45 -14.67
N GLY A 19 2.95 2.99 -13.99
CA GLY A 19 4.09 2.30 -14.61
C GLY A 19 3.65 1.03 -15.33
N LEU A 20 2.81 0.19 -14.70
CA LEU A 20 2.23 -0.99 -15.33
C LEU A 20 1.38 -0.62 -16.55
N ILE A 21 0.51 0.40 -16.44
CA ILE A 21 -0.33 0.89 -17.54
C ILE A 21 0.52 1.28 -18.73
N LYS A 22 1.53 2.14 -18.53
CA LYS A 22 2.44 2.58 -19.59
C LYS A 22 3.18 1.41 -20.24
N SER A 23 3.63 0.45 -19.44
CA SER A 23 4.32 -0.73 -19.95
C SER A 23 3.40 -1.61 -20.83
N LEU A 24 2.14 -1.81 -20.42
CA LEU A 24 1.15 -2.52 -21.20
C LEU A 24 0.84 -1.81 -22.53
N GLN A 25 0.65 -0.48 -22.49
CA GLN A 25 0.41 0.34 -23.67
C GLN A 25 1.60 0.30 -24.64
N ASN A 26 2.83 0.35 -24.14
CA ASN A 26 4.05 0.25 -24.94
C ASN A 26 4.17 -1.12 -25.66
N GLN A 27 3.53 -2.17 -25.14
CA GLN A 27 3.42 -3.47 -25.78
C GLN A 27 2.20 -3.57 -26.74
N GLY A 28 1.52 -2.46 -27.02
CA GLY A 28 0.38 -2.40 -27.92
C GLY A 28 -0.93 -2.92 -27.31
N HIS A 29 -1.03 -2.99 -25.99
CA HIS A 29 -2.28 -3.37 -25.32
C HIS A 29 -3.18 -2.15 -25.07
N GLU A 30 -4.49 -2.36 -25.27
CA GLU A 30 -5.50 -1.38 -24.84
C GLU A 30 -5.77 -1.55 -23.36
N VAL A 31 -5.57 -0.48 -22.58
CA VAL A 31 -5.80 -0.50 -21.13
C VAL A 31 -7.11 0.20 -20.79
N VAL A 32 -7.96 -0.50 -20.04
CA VAL A 32 -9.24 -0.01 -19.55
C VAL A 32 -9.18 0.11 -18.02
N ALA A 33 -9.42 1.31 -17.49
CA ALA A 33 -9.51 1.56 -16.06
C ALA A 33 -10.97 1.51 -15.60
N ILE A 34 -11.26 0.73 -14.55
CA ILE A 34 -12.60 0.61 -13.95
C ILE A 34 -12.48 0.92 -12.46
N ALA A 35 -13.02 2.04 -12.03
CA ALA A 35 -12.97 2.51 -10.64
C ALA A 35 -14.11 3.51 -10.36
N PRO A 36 -14.42 3.83 -9.09
CA PRO A 36 -15.18 5.02 -8.76
C PRO A 36 -14.48 6.29 -9.28
N GLU A 37 -15.29 7.22 -9.78
CA GLU A 37 -14.79 8.51 -10.25
C GLU A 37 -14.24 9.34 -9.09
N ASP A 38 -13.07 9.94 -9.30
CA ASP A 38 -12.41 10.85 -8.37
C ASP A 38 -11.55 11.90 -9.15
N GLU A 39 -10.87 12.80 -8.44
CA GLU A 39 -10.03 13.86 -9.03
C GLU A 39 -8.89 13.36 -9.93
N PHE A 40 -8.54 12.06 -9.87
CA PHE A 40 -7.48 11.44 -10.68
C PHE A 40 -8.02 10.78 -11.97
N THR A 41 -9.33 10.69 -12.12
CA THR A 41 -9.96 10.13 -13.33
C THR A 41 -9.52 10.83 -14.62
N PRO A 42 -9.51 12.20 -14.71
CA PRO A 42 -9.02 12.90 -15.90
C PRO A 42 -7.58 12.53 -16.26
N ARG A 43 -6.71 12.37 -15.25
CA ARG A 43 -5.31 12.01 -15.47
C ARG A 43 -5.15 10.61 -16.07
N LEU A 44 -5.98 9.64 -15.68
CA LEU A 44 -5.96 8.31 -16.29
C LEU A 44 -6.34 8.38 -17.78
N ILE A 45 -7.32 9.21 -18.13
CA ILE A 45 -7.76 9.43 -19.52
C ILE A 45 -6.65 10.12 -20.32
N GLU A 46 -5.99 11.15 -19.77
CA GLU A 46 -4.83 11.83 -20.37
C GLU A 46 -3.67 10.85 -20.66
N HIS A 47 -3.52 9.81 -19.81
CA HIS A 47 -2.55 8.75 -20.03
C HIS A 47 -3.05 7.62 -20.96
N GLY A 48 -4.12 7.87 -21.74
CA GLY A 48 -4.59 6.96 -22.78
C GLY A 48 -5.42 5.78 -22.28
N CYS A 49 -5.86 5.77 -21.02
CA CYS A 49 -6.78 4.75 -20.53
C CYS A 49 -8.21 5.04 -21.00
N ARG A 50 -8.92 4.02 -21.48
CA ARG A 50 -10.38 4.07 -21.51
C ARG A 50 -10.90 3.92 -20.09
N TYR A 51 -11.75 4.83 -19.65
CA TYR A 51 -12.28 4.83 -18.29
C TYR A 51 -13.76 4.48 -18.25
N TYR A 52 -14.13 3.65 -17.27
CA TYR A 52 -15.52 3.31 -16.96
C TYR A 52 -15.78 3.46 -15.47
N PRO A 53 -16.72 4.32 -15.05
CA PRO A 53 -17.09 4.46 -13.67
C PRO A 53 -17.81 3.23 -13.15
N VAL A 54 -17.62 2.93 -11.87
CA VAL A 54 -18.34 1.88 -11.14
C VAL A 54 -18.68 2.36 -9.73
N LYS A 55 -19.87 2.00 -9.23
CA LYS A 55 -20.29 2.33 -7.87
C LYS A 55 -19.73 1.34 -6.88
N MET A 56 -18.58 1.64 -6.32
CA MET A 56 -17.91 0.76 -5.37
C MET A 56 -17.61 1.51 -4.07
N ASP A 57 -18.23 1.07 -2.98
CA ASP A 57 -17.83 1.54 -1.65
C ASP A 57 -16.44 0.97 -1.32
N SER A 58 -15.47 1.84 -1.08
CA SER A 58 -14.13 1.43 -0.64
C SER A 58 -14.11 0.87 0.79
N ARG A 59 -15.22 0.95 1.53
CA ARG A 59 -15.35 0.61 2.96
C ARG A 59 -16.63 -0.15 3.25
N GLY A 60 -16.56 -1.02 4.28
CA GLY A 60 -17.71 -1.76 4.79
C GLY A 60 -18.10 -2.96 3.95
N ALA A 61 -18.91 -3.84 4.55
CA ALA A 61 -19.52 -4.99 3.94
C ALA A 61 -21.05 -4.81 4.00
N ASN A 62 -21.68 -4.57 2.87
CA ASN A 62 -23.13 -4.53 2.74
C ASN A 62 -23.53 -5.51 1.63
N PRO A 63 -24.14 -6.64 1.97
CA PRO A 63 -24.44 -7.72 1.00
C PRO A 63 -25.24 -7.26 -0.22
N ILE A 64 -26.21 -6.34 -0.02
CA ILE A 64 -27.05 -5.84 -1.12
C ILE A 64 -26.23 -4.98 -2.08
N ARG A 65 -25.40 -4.06 -1.55
CA ARG A 65 -24.51 -3.22 -2.37
C ARG A 65 -23.43 -4.04 -3.06
N ASP A 66 -22.93 -5.06 -2.39
CA ASP A 66 -21.89 -5.94 -2.93
C ASP A 66 -22.45 -6.85 -4.05
N LEU A 67 -23.72 -7.29 -3.92
CA LEU A 67 -24.41 -7.97 -5.01
C LEU A 67 -24.66 -7.04 -6.21
N ALA A 68 -25.13 -5.81 -5.94
CA ALA A 68 -25.31 -4.80 -6.98
C ALA A 68 -24.00 -4.50 -7.73
N LEU A 69 -22.88 -4.38 -6.99
CA LEU A 69 -21.53 -4.23 -7.57
C LEU A 69 -21.17 -5.41 -8.49
N THR A 70 -21.50 -6.65 -8.09
CA THR A 70 -21.22 -7.84 -8.90
C THR A 70 -21.98 -7.78 -10.23
N VAL A 71 -23.26 -7.38 -10.21
CA VAL A 71 -24.09 -7.22 -11.42
C VAL A 71 -23.60 -6.07 -12.29
N GLU A 72 -23.18 -4.95 -11.69
CA GLU A 72 -22.63 -3.80 -12.42
C GLU A 72 -21.31 -4.18 -13.12
N LEU A 73 -20.39 -4.87 -12.42
CA LEU A 73 -19.14 -5.37 -13.00
C LEU A 73 -19.40 -6.39 -14.11
N TYR A 74 -20.34 -7.32 -13.93
CA TYR A 74 -20.76 -8.26 -14.99
C TYR A 74 -21.22 -7.52 -16.25
N THR A 75 -22.07 -6.50 -16.09
CA THR A 75 -22.60 -5.71 -17.20
C THR A 75 -21.49 -4.92 -17.90
N LEU A 76 -20.55 -4.33 -17.14
CA LEU A 76 -19.38 -3.64 -17.67
C LEU A 76 -18.48 -4.60 -18.44
N TYR A 77 -18.13 -5.76 -17.87
CA TYR A 77 -17.25 -6.74 -18.53
C TYR A 77 -17.89 -7.29 -19.81
N LYS A 78 -19.20 -7.58 -19.80
CA LYS A 78 -19.94 -8.02 -20.99
C LYS A 78 -19.89 -6.96 -22.11
N ARG A 79 -19.97 -5.67 -21.77
CA ARG A 79 -19.92 -4.55 -22.72
C ARG A 79 -18.50 -4.28 -23.23
N ILE A 80 -17.52 -4.27 -22.31
CA ILE A 80 -16.13 -3.94 -22.62
C ILE A 80 -15.41 -5.08 -23.34
N LYS A 81 -15.76 -6.33 -23.01
CA LYS A 81 -15.15 -7.57 -23.51
C LYS A 81 -13.61 -7.54 -23.35
N PRO A 82 -13.09 -7.39 -22.13
CA PRO A 82 -11.65 -7.47 -21.92
C PRO A 82 -11.16 -8.90 -22.16
N ASP A 83 -9.95 -9.04 -22.68
CA ASP A 83 -9.27 -10.34 -22.86
C ASP A 83 -8.79 -10.90 -21.52
N VAL A 84 -8.43 -10.00 -20.57
CA VAL A 84 -8.00 -10.33 -19.21
C VAL A 84 -8.33 -9.19 -18.26
N ILE A 85 -8.58 -9.52 -16.99
CA ILE A 85 -8.88 -8.53 -15.95
C ILE A 85 -7.88 -8.64 -14.82
N LEU A 86 -7.28 -7.50 -14.43
CA LEU A 86 -6.41 -7.35 -13.27
C LEU A 86 -7.21 -6.72 -12.13
N HIS A 87 -7.45 -7.49 -11.09
CA HIS A 87 -8.15 -7.03 -9.91
C HIS A 87 -7.20 -6.69 -8.78
N PHE A 88 -7.47 -5.60 -8.08
CA PHE A 88 -6.75 -5.18 -6.90
C PHE A 88 -7.74 -4.82 -5.80
N THR A 89 -7.36 -5.01 -4.55
CA THR A 89 -8.17 -4.79 -3.36
C THR A 89 -9.33 -5.81 -3.21
N ILE A 90 -9.92 -5.84 -2.02
CA ILE A 90 -10.85 -6.89 -1.58
C ILE A 90 -12.08 -7.06 -2.48
N LYS A 91 -12.78 -5.95 -2.81
CA LYS A 91 -14.04 -6.03 -3.55
C LYS A 91 -13.86 -6.45 -5.02
N PRO A 92 -12.95 -5.86 -5.80
CA PRO A 92 -12.63 -6.39 -7.13
C PRO A 92 -12.16 -7.84 -7.10
N ASN A 93 -11.28 -8.20 -6.17
CA ASN A 93 -10.79 -9.57 -6.05
C ASN A 93 -11.91 -10.60 -5.81
N ILE A 94 -12.94 -10.27 -5.04
CA ILE A 94 -14.05 -11.17 -4.77
C ILE A 94 -15.13 -11.02 -5.84
N TYR A 95 -15.77 -9.87 -5.90
CA TYR A 95 -16.98 -9.64 -6.70
C TYR A 95 -16.69 -9.51 -8.19
N GLY A 96 -15.53 -8.88 -8.53
CA GLY A 96 -15.07 -8.81 -9.91
C GLY A 96 -14.71 -10.18 -10.48
N THR A 97 -14.05 -11.03 -9.67
CA THR A 97 -13.73 -12.39 -10.10
C THR A 97 -14.99 -13.23 -10.32
N LEU A 98 -16.00 -13.12 -9.45
CA LEU A 98 -17.28 -13.80 -9.67
C LEU A 98 -17.99 -13.33 -10.94
N ALA A 99 -18.02 -12.01 -11.19
CA ALA A 99 -18.59 -11.43 -12.41
C ALA A 99 -17.86 -11.91 -13.68
N ALA A 100 -16.53 -11.96 -13.64
CA ALA A 100 -15.69 -12.43 -14.74
C ALA A 100 -15.86 -13.93 -15.01
N ALA A 101 -16.02 -14.73 -13.96
CA ALA A 101 -16.22 -16.18 -14.06
C ALA A 101 -17.47 -16.55 -14.89
N TRP A 102 -18.58 -15.83 -14.74
CA TRP A 102 -19.79 -16.03 -15.56
C TRP A 102 -19.57 -15.74 -17.04
N LEU A 103 -18.62 -14.88 -17.37
CA LEU A 103 -18.25 -14.53 -18.74
C LEU A 103 -17.04 -15.32 -19.26
N LYS A 104 -16.48 -16.20 -18.43
CA LYS A 104 -15.26 -16.98 -18.73
C LYS A 104 -14.05 -16.11 -19.08
N ILE A 105 -13.98 -14.90 -18.54
CA ILE A 105 -12.85 -13.97 -18.76
C ILE A 105 -11.74 -14.31 -17.76
N PRO A 106 -10.49 -14.50 -18.21
CA PRO A 106 -9.33 -14.75 -17.36
C PRO A 106 -9.10 -13.61 -16.37
N VAL A 107 -8.74 -13.98 -15.12
CA VAL A 107 -8.55 -13.00 -14.04
C VAL A 107 -7.21 -13.22 -13.35
N VAL A 108 -6.50 -12.12 -13.13
CA VAL A 108 -5.32 -12.04 -12.25
C VAL A 108 -5.68 -11.15 -11.05
N ASN A 109 -5.68 -11.75 -9.86
CA ASN A 109 -5.96 -11.05 -8.62
C ASN A 109 -4.68 -10.61 -7.91
N ASN A 110 -4.70 -9.46 -7.23
CA ASN A 110 -3.63 -9.02 -6.34
C ASN A 110 -4.18 -8.72 -4.95
N VAL A 111 -3.69 -9.44 -3.95
CA VAL A 111 -4.01 -9.23 -2.54
C VAL A 111 -3.05 -8.18 -1.99
N CYS A 112 -3.47 -6.91 -2.02
CA CYS A 112 -2.67 -5.74 -1.61
C CYS A 112 -2.54 -5.58 -0.08
N GLY A 113 -2.74 -6.63 0.67
CA GLY A 113 -2.83 -6.67 2.13
C GLY A 113 -4.24 -6.98 2.60
N LEU A 114 -4.33 -7.63 3.75
CA LEU A 114 -5.60 -8.17 4.24
C LEU A 114 -6.41 -7.15 5.06
N GLY A 115 -5.82 -6.00 5.35
CA GLY A 115 -6.44 -5.01 6.20
C GLY A 115 -6.82 -5.59 7.57
N THR A 116 -7.75 -4.94 8.24
CA THR A 116 -8.16 -5.30 9.60
C THR A 116 -9.20 -6.42 9.67
N VAL A 117 -9.76 -6.84 8.53
CA VAL A 117 -10.77 -7.91 8.48
C VAL A 117 -10.20 -9.23 9.01
N PHE A 118 -8.91 -9.48 8.78
CA PHE A 118 -8.22 -10.70 9.24
C PHE A 118 -7.54 -10.55 10.61
N LEU A 119 -7.49 -9.32 11.18
CA LEU A 119 -6.95 -9.10 12.53
C LEU A 119 -7.91 -9.55 13.65
N LYS A 120 -9.20 -9.61 13.38
CA LYS A 120 -10.22 -9.99 14.36
C LYS A 120 -10.86 -11.32 13.96
N LYS A 121 -10.80 -12.31 14.85
CA LYS A 121 -11.58 -13.54 14.71
C LYS A 121 -13.06 -13.19 14.92
N GLY A 122 -13.88 -13.24 13.85
CA GLY A 122 -15.30 -12.91 13.92
C GLY A 122 -16.07 -13.39 12.69
N LEU A 123 -17.39 -13.23 12.71
CA LEU A 123 -18.28 -13.66 11.61
C LEU A 123 -17.89 -13.01 10.28
N ILE A 124 -17.55 -11.71 10.30
CA ILE A 124 -17.13 -10.95 9.10
C ILE A 124 -15.87 -11.57 8.47
N SER A 125 -14.89 -11.96 9.29
CA SER A 125 -13.68 -12.63 8.80
C SER A 125 -14.00 -14.00 8.18
N LYS A 126 -14.88 -14.79 8.81
CA LYS A 126 -15.31 -16.09 8.26
C LYS A 126 -16.03 -15.95 6.93
N VAL A 127 -16.92 -14.96 6.81
CA VAL A 127 -17.63 -14.64 5.55
C VAL A 127 -16.63 -14.21 4.48
N ALA A 128 -15.70 -13.32 4.79
CA ALA A 128 -14.68 -12.89 3.85
C ALA A 128 -13.80 -14.06 3.36
N MET A 129 -13.38 -14.96 4.26
CA MET A 129 -12.63 -16.17 3.89
C MET A 129 -13.45 -17.10 2.99
N ALA A 130 -14.75 -17.28 3.26
CA ALA A 130 -15.62 -18.10 2.41
C ALA A 130 -15.76 -17.49 1.00
N LEU A 131 -15.94 -16.16 0.91
CA LEU A 131 -16.02 -15.44 -0.36
C LEU A 131 -14.70 -15.53 -1.15
N TYR A 132 -13.56 -15.38 -0.49
CA TYR A 132 -12.25 -15.58 -1.13
C TYR A 132 -12.09 -17.00 -1.64
N ARG A 133 -12.45 -18.02 -0.84
CA ARG A 133 -12.37 -19.43 -1.23
C ARG A 133 -13.21 -19.75 -2.47
N ILE A 134 -14.40 -19.13 -2.58
CA ILE A 134 -15.27 -19.34 -3.74
C ILE A 134 -14.73 -18.61 -4.95
N SER A 135 -14.45 -17.32 -4.83
CA SER A 135 -14.03 -16.46 -5.96
C SER A 135 -12.68 -16.88 -6.54
N PHE A 136 -11.70 -17.17 -5.68
CA PHE A 136 -10.33 -17.46 -6.14
C PHE A 136 -10.18 -18.82 -6.85
N ARG A 137 -11.19 -19.68 -6.81
CA ARG A 137 -11.23 -20.88 -7.68
C ARG A 137 -11.26 -20.55 -9.17
N PHE A 138 -11.70 -19.35 -9.52
CA PHE A 138 -11.84 -18.88 -10.89
C PHE A 138 -10.69 -17.98 -11.34
N ALA A 139 -9.74 -17.66 -10.45
CA ALA A 139 -8.56 -16.86 -10.79
C ALA A 139 -7.46 -17.72 -11.43
N GLN A 140 -6.90 -17.27 -12.56
CA GLN A 140 -5.73 -17.89 -13.18
C GLN A 140 -4.47 -17.69 -12.37
N LYS A 141 -4.33 -16.49 -11.78
CA LYS A 141 -3.19 -16.15 -10.92
C LYS A 141 -3.63 -15.25 -9.77
N VAL A 142 -3.02 -15.47 -8.60
CA VAL A 142 -3.23 -14.64 -7.39
C VAL A 142 -1.89 -14.19 -6.88
N PHE A 143 -1.62 -12.90 -6.97
CA PHE A 143 -0.43 -12.28 -6.41
C PHE A 143 -0.66 -11.88 -4.96
N PHE A 144 0.35 -12.12 -4.13
CA PHE A 144 0.43 -11.62 -2.75
C PHE A 144 1.60 -10.66 -2.62
N GLN A 145 1.50 -9.71 -1.70
CA GLN A 145 2.55 -8.71 -1.49
C GLN A 145 3.53 -9.09 -0.38
N ASN A 146 3.23 -10.12 0.40
CA ASN A 146 4.10 -10.66 1.45
C ASN A 146 3.82 -12.14 1.69
N GLU A 147 4.83 -12.83 2.23
CA GLU A 147 4.77 -14.27 2.52
C GLU A 147 3.77 -14.63 3.62
N ASP A 148 3.61 -13.76 4.62
CA ASP A 148 2.68 -14.00 5.73
C ASP A 148 1.23 -14.07 5.24
N ASP A 149 0.82 -13.16 4.33
CA ASP A 149 -0.51 -13.16 3.75
C ASP A 149 -0.70 -14.36 2.81
N LEU A 150 0.30 -14.72 2.01
CA LEU A 150 0.28 -15.93 1.17
C LEU A 150 0.12 -17.18 2.03
N LYS A 151 0.95 -17.35 3.06
CA LYS A 151 0.90 -18.49 4.00
C LYS A 151 -0.47 -18.61 4.66
N LEU A 152 -1.03 -17.49 5.14
CA LEU A 152 -2.36 -17.46 5.74
C LEU A 152 -3.43 -17.97 4.76
N PHE A 153 -3.36 -17.60 3.48
CA PHE A 153 -4.32 -18.05 2.47
C PHE A 153 -4.16 -19.53 2.13
N LEU A 154 -2.95 -20.03 2.04
CA LEU A 154 -2.66 -21.44 1.80
C LEU A 154 -3.12 -22.32 2.97
N GLU A 155 -2.77 -21.96 4.20
CA GLU A 155 -3.15 -22.69 5.42
C GLU A 155 -4.68 -22.76 5.58
N ASN A 156 -5.39 -21.71 5.20
CA ASN A 156 -6.85 -21.68 5.23
C ASN A 156 -7.51 -22.24 3.96
N ARG A 157 -6.72 -22.79 3.02
CA ARG A 157 -7.18 -23.36 1.74
C ARG A 157 -8.07 -22.40 0.94
N LEU A 158 -7.69 -21.11 0.92
CA LEU A 158 -8.40 -20.08 0.15
C LEU A 158 -7.89 -20.00 -1.29
N VAL A 159 -6.66 -20.46 -1.53
CA VAL A 159 -5.96 -20.52 -2.82
C VAL A 159 -5.21 -21.84 -2.95
N LYS A 160 -4.82 -22.19 -4.17
CA LYS A 160 -3.88 -23.29 -4.46
C LYS A 160 -2.48 -22.72 -4.67
N GLN A 161 -1.45 -23.52 -4.34
CA GLN A 161 -0.05 -23.13 -4.47
C GLN A 161 0.34 -22.79 -5.92
N ASP A 162 -0.12 -23.59 -6.88
CA ASP A 162 0.20 -23.45 -8.31
C ASP A 162 -0.34 -22.16 -8.95
N GLN A 163 -1.44 -21.61 -8.42
CA GLN A 163 -2.03 -20.35 -8.88
C GLN A 163 -1.46 -19.10 -8.18
N THR A 164 -0.56 -19.27 -7.21
CA THR A 164 -0.06 -18.13 -6.41
C THR A 164 1.36 -17.72 -6.81
N ASP A 165 1.70 -16.45 -6.55
CA ASP A 165 3.06 -15.92 -6.61
C ASP A 165 3.17 -14.66 -5.74
N LEU A 166 4.40 -14.22 -5.47
CA LEU A 166 4.71 -13.00 -4.72
C LEU A 166 5.09 -11.86 -5.66
N VAL A 167 4.61 -10.66 -5.35
CA VAL A 167 5.07 -9.41 -5.95
C VAL A 167 5.44 -8.43 -4.85
N PRO A 168 6.50 -7.64 -5.01
CA PRO A 168 6.94 -6.68 -3.99
C PRO A 168 6.04 -5.43 -3.97
N GLY A 169 4.78 -5.61 -3.53
CA GLY A 169 3.78 -4.54 -3.49
C GLY A 169 3.40 -4.02 -4.87
N SER A 170 3.40 -2.70 -5.01
CA SER A 170 3.26 -2.02 -6.31
C SER A 170 4.61 -1.73 -6.96
N GLY A 171 5.70 -2.03 -6.29
CA GLY A 171 7.01 -1.52 -6.61
C GLY A 171 7.16 -0.02 -6.35
N ILE A 172 8.31 0.52 -6.65
CA ILE A 172 8.62 1.94 -6.55
C ILE A 172 9.32 2.41 -7.83
N ASP A 173 8.90 3.57 -8.36
CA ASP A 173 9.61 4.24 -9.46
C ASP A 173 10.87 4.90 -8.93
N LEU A 174 12.00 4.23 -9.11
CA LEU A 174 13.31 4.68 -8.63
C LEU A 174 13.89 5.86 -9.42
N LYS A 175 13.31 6.19 -10.59
CA LYS A 175 13.65 7.39 -11.35
C LYS A 175 12.92 8.61 -10.79
N HIS A 176 11.77 8.40 -10.17
CA HIS A 176 10.97 9.44 -9.53
C HIS A 176 11.39 9.69 -8.08
N PHE A 177 11.74 8.63 -7.34
CA PHE A 177 12.24 8.68 -5.96
C PHE A 177 13.75 8.47 -5.94
N VAL A 178 14.49 9.56 -6.15
CA VAL A 178 15.95 9.56 -6.19
C VAL A 178 16.54 9.89 -4.83
N PRO A 179 17.70 9.33 -4.46
CA PRO A 179 18.38 9.66 -3.22
C PRO A 179 18.73 11.15 -3.13
N VAL A 180 18.51 11.73 -1.95
CA VAL A 180 18.86 13.11 -1.65
C VAL A 180 19.70 13.12 -0.38
N PRO A 181 20.89 13.79 -0.37
CA PRO A 181 21.71 13.90 0.83
C PRO A 181 20.95 14.50 2.02
N ARG A 182 21.26 14.04 3.23
CA ARG A 182 20.71 14.64 4.45
C ARG A 182 21.22 16.08 4.61
N LYS A 183 20.33 16.98 5.00
CA LYS A 183 20.71 18.36 5.36
C LYS A 183 21.23 18.37 6.80
N GLN A 184 22.49 18.76 6.97
CA GLN A 184 23.13 18.91 8.27
C GLN A 184 22.79 20.26 8.93
N GLY A 185 23.10 20.41 10.23
CA GLY A 185 22.93 21.68 10.95
C GLY A 185 21.51 22.03 11.37
N LYS A 186 20.55 21.11 11.26
CA LYS A 186 19.17 21.24 11.73
C LYS A 186 18.83 20.18 12.79
N PRO A 187 17.81 20.40 13.64
CA PRO A 187 17.32 19.36 14.54
C PRO A 187 16.92 18.11 13.79
N PHE A 188 17.21 16.91 14.35
CA PHE A 188 16.83 15.63 13.76
C PHE A 188 15.33 15.57 13.54
N THR A 189 14.88 15.24 12.33
CA THR A 189 13.47 15.30 11.94
C THR A 189 12.90 13.91 11.68
N PHE A 190 11.96 13.49 12.53
CA PHE A 190 11.12 12.32 12.31
C PHE A 190 9.86 12.70 11.56
N LEU A 191 9.51 11.96 10.52
CA LEU A 191 8.29 12.18 9.75
C LEU A 191 7.47 10.90 9.67
N LEU A 192 6.20 10.98 10.07
CA LEU A 192 5.19 9.93 9.86
C LEU A 192 4.27 10.35 8.72
N ILE A 193 4.19 9.54 7.66
CA ILE A 193 3.32 9.79 6.50
C ILE A 193 2.28 8.68 6.43
N SER A 194 1.01 9.01 6.71
CA SER A 194 -0.11 8.06 6.56
C SER A 194 -1.46 8.75 6.68
N ARG A 195 -2.54 8.04 6.36
CA ARG A 195 -3.88 8.47 6.79
C ARG A 195 -3.96 8.49 8.32
N LEU A 196 -4.59 9.51 8.90
CA LEU A 196 -4.67 9.66 10.36
C LEU A 196 -5.75 8.75 10.95
N ILE A 197 -5.44 7.47 11.04
CA ILE A 197 -6.26 6.43 11.65
C ILE A 197 -5.45 5.65 12.69
N THR A 198 -6.10 5.14 13.72
CA THR A 198 -5.42 4.43 14.82
C THR A 198 -4.59 3.23 14.36
N ASP A 199 -5.03 2.51 13.30
CA ASP A 199 -4.28 1.34 12.77
C ASP A 199 -2.91 1.70 12.19
N LYS A 200 -2.66 2.98 11.93
CA LYS A 200 -1.36 3.48 11.48
C LYS A 200 -0.40 3.82 12.63
N GLY A 201 -0.81 3.53 13.87
CA GLY A 201 0.01 3.74 15.05
C GLY A 201 0.23 5.22 15.40
N ILE A 202 -0.72 6.10 15.00
CA ILE A 202 -0.62 7.54 15.28
C ILE A 202 -0.58 7.82 16.79
N LEU A 203 -1.36 7.07 17.57
CA LEU A 203 -1.41 7.26 19.03
C LEU A 203 -0.07 6.87 19.64
N GLU A 204 0.48 5.72 19.26
CA GLU A 204 1.79 5.26 19.73
C GLU A 204 2.92 6.21 19.32
N TYR A 205 2.81 6.82 18.12
CA TYR A 205 3.78 7.84 17.70
C TYR A 205 3.73 9.06 18.59
N VAL A 206 2.54 9.59 18.89
CA VAL A 206 2.37 10.77 19.74
C VAL A 206 2.83 10.47 21.17
N GLU A 207 2.45 9.33 21.75
CA GLU A 207 2.89 8.91 23.09
C GLU A 207 4.43 8.75 23.14
N ALA A 208 5.04 8.19 22.10
CA ALA A 208 6.50 8.10 22.00
C ALA A 208 7.16 9.49 21.93
N VAL A 209 6.58 10.42 21.18
CA VAL A 209 7.05 11.80 21.09
C VAL A 209 6.96 12.52 22.44
N GLU A 210 5.88 12.32 23.19
CA GLU A 210 5.74 12.91 24.53
C GLU A 210 6.82 12.41 25.52
N GLN A 211 7.20 11.13 25.42
CA GLN A 211 8.31 10.57 26.20
C GLN A 211 9.64 11.22 25.81
N LEU A 212 9.95 11.30 24.49
CA LEU A 212 11.20 11.88 23.99
C LEU A 212 11.33 13.39 24.35
N ARG A 213 10.20 14.12 24.34
CA ARG A 213 10.18 15.53 24.76
C ARG A 213 10.46 15.69 26.26
N LYS A 214 9.90 14.83 27.10
CA LYS A 214 10.18 14.79 28.55
C LYS A 214 11.65 14.48 28.84
N GLU A 215 12.30 13.70 28.00
CA GLU A 215 13.72 13.35 28.05
C GLU A 215 14.63 14.46 27.47
N GLY A 216 14.04 15.50 26.87
CA GLY A 216 14.79 16.62 26.28
C GLY A 216 15.50 16.29 24.96
N ILE A 217 15.05 15.26 24.23
CA ILE A 217 15.64 14.91 22.93
C ILE A 217 15.34 16.01 21.91
N PRO A 218 16.37 16.70 21.35
CA PRO A 218 16.20 17.84 20.45
C PRO A 218 15.88 17.38 19.02
N ALA A 219 14.61 17.05 18.76
CA ALA A 219 14.15 16.60 17.46
C ALA A 219 12.82 17.26 17.07
N ARG A 220 12.53 17.29 15.77
CA ARG A 220 11.25 17.66 15.20
C ARG A 220 10.43 16.40 14.95
N TYR A 221 9.17 16.46 15.28
CA TYR A 221 8.24 15.33 15.17
C TYR A 221 7.08 15.73 14.27
N GLN A 222 7.07 15.22 13.06
CA GLN A 222 6.18 15.64 11.99
C GLN A 222 5.16 14.56 11.66
N LEU A 223 3.95 15.00 11.31
CA LEU A 223 2.85 14.16 10.90
C LEU A 223 2.23 14.71 9.61
N LEU A 224 2.27 13.91 8.53
CA LEU A 224 1.73 14.25 7.21
C LEU A 224 0.65 13.25 6.82
N GLY A 225 -0.54 13.72 6.43
CA GLY A 225 -1.58 12.88 5.88
C GLY A 225 -3.00 13.34 6.17
N ALA A 226 -3.95 12.74 5.47
CA ALA A 226 -5.35 13.15 5.55
C ALA A 226 -6.02 12.76 6.88
N ILE A 227 -6.75 13.69 7.45
CA ILE A 227 -7.69 13.44 8.55
C ILE A 227 -8.90 12.71 7.96
N ASP A 228 -9.13 11.47 8.36
CA ASP A 228 -10.22 10.65 7.83
C ASP A 228 -11.39 10.55 8.83
N LEU A 229 -12.18 11.61 8.91
CA LEU A 229 -13.34 11.70 9.81
C LEU A 229 -14.43 10.67 9.51
N ARG A 230 -14.47 10.12 8.29
CA ARG A 230 -15.46 9.09 7.92
C ARG A 230 -15.02 7.68 8.30
N HIS A 231 -13.77 7.50 8.68
CA HIS A 231 -13.25 6.20 9.10
C HIS A 231 -13.58 5.96 10.57
N LYS A 232 -14.15 4.79 10.91
CA LYS A 232 -14.51 4.42 12.30
C LYS A 232 -13.34 4.52 13.30
N ARG A 233 -12.11 4.49 12.81
CA ARG A 233 -10.86 4.60 13.56
C ARG A 233 -10.04 5.83 13.16
N GLY A 234 -10.71 6.82 12.55
CA GLY A 234 -10.11 8.11 12.27
C GLY A 234 -9.77 8.87 13.56
N ILE A 235 -8.64 9.55 13.58
CA ILE A 235 -8.29 10.43 14.69
C ILE A 235 -9.13 11.71 14.56
N PRO A 236 -9.88 12.11 15.61
CA PRO A 236 -10.68 13.32 15.59
C PRO A 236 -9.80 14.56 15.37
N LYS A 237 -10.30 15.53 14.58
CA LYS A 237 -9.56 16.78 14.35
C LYS A 237 -9.23 17.50 15.66
N THR A 238 -10.15 17.51 16.62
CA THR A 238 -9.97 18.13 17.93
C THR A 238 -8.76 17.56 18.69
N VAL A 239 -8.51 16.26 18.58
CA VAL A 239 -7.35 15.60 19.19
C VAL A 239 -6.04 16.04 18.51
N ILE A 240 -6.05 16.13 17.19
CA ILE A 240 -4.88 16.62 16.42
C ILE A 240 -4.59 18.09 16.78
N ASP A 241 -5.63 18.92 16.85
CA ASP A 241 -5.49 20.34 17.22
C ASP A 241 -4.92 20.49 18.65
N GLN A 242 -5.28 19.59 19.59
CA GLN A 242 -4.69 19.54 20.93
C GLN A 242 -3.19 19.22 20.89
N TRP A 243 -2.75 18.24 20.10
CA TRP A 243 -1.35 17.89 19.95
C TRP A 243 -0.52 19.01 19.33
N ILE A 244 -1.08 19.73 18.33
CA ILE A 244 -0.47 20.91 17.73
C ILE A 244 -0.33 22.04 18.77
N LYS A 245 -1.41 22.34 19.49
CA LYS A 245 -1.41 23.40 20.51
C LYS A 245 -0.44 23.11 21.66
N ALA A 246 -0.31 21.86 22.05
CA ALA A 246 0.66 21.42 23.06
C ALA A 246 2.12 21.40 22.53
N GLY A 247 2.31 21.64 21.24
CA GLY A 247 3.63 21.55 20.60
C GLY A 247 4.17 20.12 20.55
N THR A 248 3.32 19.10 20.75
CA THR A 248 3.75 17.69 20.72
C THR A 248 4.24 17.30 19.33
N ILE A 249 3.48 17.65 18.28
CA ILE A 249 3.79 17.36 16.88
C ILE A 249 3.64 18.59 15.99
N GLU A 250 4.29 18.55 14.82
CA GLU A 250 4.07 19.46 13.71
C GLU A 250 3.18 18.75 12.67
N TYR A 251 1.92 19.16 12.53
CA TYR A 251 1.03 18.61 11.50
C TYR A 251 1.19 19.37 10.19
N LEU A 252 1.56 18.67 9.13
CA LEU A 252 1.91 19.24 7.83
C LEU A 252 0.76 19.20 6.80
N GLY A 253 -0.45 18.74 7.23
CA GLY A 253 -1.59 18.65 6.34
C GLY A 253 -1.50 17.47 5.36
N THR A 254 -1.84 17.73 4.10
CA THR A 254 -1.85 16.72 3.02
C THR A 254 -1.08 17.22 1.81
N THR A 255 -0.52 16.29 1.04
CA THR A 255 0.17 16.61 -0.20
C THR A 255 -0.17 15.61 -1.30
N LYS A 256 0.00 16.01 -2.55
CA LYS A 256 -0.03 15.13 -3.73
C LYS A 256 1.37 14.59 -4.07
N ASP A 257 2.42 15.18 -3.51
CA ASP A 257 3.80 14.77 -3.69
C ASP A 257 4.53 14.82 -2.34
N VAL A 258 4.98 13.66 -1.88
CA VAL A 258 5.62 13.51 -0.57
C VAL A 258 7.12 13.77 -0.59
N ARG A 259 7.72 13.92 -1.78
CA ARG A 259 9.19 13.95 -1.94
C ARG A 259 9.85 15.09 -1.20
N SER A 260 9.31 16.31 -1.27
CA SER A 260 9.85 17.46 -0.54
C SER A 260 9.83 17.28 0.97
N PHE A 261 8.82 16.59 1.50
CA PHE A 261 8.72 16.28 2.93
C PHE A 261 9.70 15.17 3.34
N ILE A 262 9.86 14.14 2.50
CA ILE A 262 10.85 13.08 2.72
C ILE A 262 12.28 13.65 2.64
N GLU A 263 12.53 14.59 1.73
CA GLU A 263 13.82 15.29 1.61
C GLU A 263 14.18 16.02 2.90
N GLU A 264 13.24 16.67 3.56
CA GLU A 264 13.46 17.39 4.81
C GLU A 264 13.54 16.48 6.04
N ALA A 265 13.06 15.25 5.95
CA ALA A 265 13.11 14.30 7.05
C ALA A 265 14.47 13.59 7.14
N ASP A 266 14.88 13.23 8.35
CA ASP A 266 16.07 12.42 8.61
C ASP A 266 15.72 10.94 8.78
N CYS A 267 14.49 10.65 9.23
CA CYS A 267 13.99 9.30 9.40
C CYS A 267 12.47 9.25 9.18
N ILE A 268 12.00 8.24 8.45
CA ILE A 268 10.57 8.00 8.29
C ILE A 268 10.10 6.95 9.28
N VAL A 269 9.00 7.24 9.98
CA VAL A 269 8.43 6.40 11.04
C VAL A 269 7.06 5.88 10.59
N LEU A 270 6.84 4.55 10.65
CA LEU A 270 5.57 3.93 10.33
C LEU A 270 5.21 2.84 11.34
N PRO A 271 4.58 3.17 12.49
CA PRO A 271 4.24 2.21 13.54
C PRO A 271 2.91 1.49 13.28
N SER A 272 2.62 1.13 12.04
CA SER A 272 1.38 0.50 11.61
C SER A 272 1.16 -0.86 12.25
N TYR A 273 -0.12 -1.24 12.45
CA TYR A 273 -0.47 -2.55 13.01
C TYR A 273 -0.47 -3.67 11.97
N ARG A 274 -0.59 -3.35 10.69
CA ARG A 274 -0.49 -4.29 9.56
C ARG A 274 -0.39 -3.54 8.24
N GLU A 275 0.46 -4.03 7.34
CA GLU A 275 0.60 -3.53 5.97
C GLU A 275 0.66 -4.70 4.98
N GLY A 276 0.36 -4.43 3.71
CA GLY A 276 0.74 -5.30 2.59
C GLY A 276 2.23 -5.11 2.29
N THR A 277 2.53 -4.09 1.49
CA THR A 277 3.87 -3.49 1.35
C THR A 277 3.69 -1.98 1.47
N PRO A 278 4.18 -1.35 2.54
CA PRO A 278 3.89 0.06 2.82
C PRO A 278 4.64 1.00 1.86
N ARG A 279 3.89 1.66 0.97
CA ARG A 279 4.43 2.54 -0.05
C ARG A 279 5.31 3.65 0.54
N THR A 280 4.90 4.24 1.66
CA THR A 280 5.66 5.28 2.36
C THR A 280 7.08 4.84 2.71
N LEU A 281 7.26 3.58 3.15
CA LEU A 281 8.60 3.06 3.45
C LEU A 281 9.42 2.84 2.17
N LEU A 282 8.78 2.42 1.05
CA LEU A 282 9.46 2.28 -0.24
C LEU A 282 9.91 3.65 -0.77
N GLU A 283 9.06 4.67 -0.69
CA GLU A 283 9.33 6.04 -1.11
C GLU A 283 10.48 6.63 -0.31
N ALA A 284 10.45 6.46 1.01
CA ALA A 284 11.51 6.90 1.91
C ALA A 284 12.85 6.19 1.64
N ALA A 285 12.82 4.86 1.51
CA ALA A 285 14.00 4.07 1.20
C ALA A 285 14.56 4.41 -0.20
N GLY A 286 13.68 4.65 -1.19
CA GLY A 286 14.04 5.13 -2.52
C GLY A 286 14.79 6.44 -2.50
N MET A 287 14.44 7.34 -1.58
CA MET A 287 15.12 8.62 -1.35
C MET A 287 16.28 8.52 -0.34
N GLY A 288 16.67 7.31 0.06
CA GLY A 288 17.79 7.08 0.96
C GLY A 288 17.52 7.57 2.39
N ARG A 289 16.31 7.41 2.91
CA ARG A 289 16.01 7.75 4.31
C ARG A 289 16.00 6.50 5.19
N PRO A 290 16.69 6.55 6.36
CA PRO A 290 16.54 5.56 7.42
C PRO A 290 15.10 5.39 7.84
N LEU A 291 14.74 4.18 8.28
CA LEU A 291 13.35 3.80 8.55
C LEU A 291 13.17 3.34 10.00
N ILE A 292 12.03 3.66 10.59
CA ILE A 292 11.54 2.99 11.80
C ILE A 292 10.14 2.45 11.50
N ALA A 293 9.91 1.17 11.73
CA ALA A 293 8.60 0.58 11.52
C ALA A 293 8.30 -0.50 12.57
N THR A 294 7.03 -0.87 12.70
CA THR A 294 6.65 -2.04 13.51
C THR A 294 7.10 -3.34 12.84
N ASP A 295 7.46 -4.32 13.67
CA ASP A 295 7.75 -5.68 13.23
C ASP A 295 6.46 -6.44 12.91
N VAL A 296 5.85 -6.09 11.78
CA VAL A 296 4.62 -6.69 11.23
C VAL A 296 4.81 -7.05 9.76
N PRO A 297 3.94 -7.94 9.22
CA PRO A 297 3.96 -8.25 7.79
C PRO A 297 3.96 -7.00 6.91
N GLY A 298 4.72 -7.03 5.84
CA GLY A 298 4.94 -5.90 4.94
C GLY A 298 5.99 -4.89 5.44
N CYS A 299 5.94 -4.46 6.69
CA CYS A 299 6.97 -3.56 7.24
C CYS A 299 8.33 -4.24 7.35
N ARG A 300 8.37 -5.47 7.93
CA ARG A 300 9.62 -6.23 8.08
C ARG A 300 10.27 -6.66 6.78
N GLN A 301 9.54 -6.64 5.67
CA GLN A 301 10.12 -6.91 4.36
C GLN A 301 10.92 -5.73 3.83
N VAL A 302 10.50 -4.51 4.15
CA VAL A 302 11.18 -3.29 3.72
C VAL A 302 12.28 -2.90 4.70
N VAL A 303 12.04 -3.08 6.01
CA VAL A 303 12.98 -2.70 7.08
C VAL A 303 13.75 -3.91 7.58
N GLU A 304 15.05 -3.92 7.37
CA GLU A 304 16.01 -4.84 8.00
C GLU A 304 16.58 -4.18 9.25
N HIS A 305 16.22 -4.76 10.41
CA HIS A 305 16.63 -4.22 11.71
C HIS A 305 18.16 -4.09 11.84
N GLY A 306 18.63 -2.89 12.16
CA GLY A 306 20.06 -2.61 12.32
C GLY A 306 20.85 -2.42 11.02
N LYS A 307 20.20 -2.50 9.84
CA LYS A 307 20.87 -2.32 8.54
C LYS A 307 20.39 -1.08 7.78
N ASN A 308 19.08 -0.95 7.56
CA ASN A 308 18.49 0.20 6.87
C ASN A 308 17.46 0.93 7.74
N GLY A 309 17.25 0.47 8.97
CA GLY A 309 16.30 1.00 9.89
C GLY A 309 16.18 0.18 11.17
N LEU A 310 15.18 0.51 11.99
CA LEU A 310 14.90 -0.16 13.25
C LEU A 310 13.45 -0.67 13.26
N LEU A 311 13.25 -1.89 13.76
CA LEU A 311 11.94 -2.46 14.00
C LEU A 311 11.54 -2.30 15.46
N CYS A 312 10.29 -1.91 15.71
CA CYS A 312 9.70 -1.82 17.04
C CYS A 312 8.50 -2.76 17.20
N LYS A 313 8.11 -3.01 18.45
CA LYS A 313 6.94 -3.82 18.77
C LYS A 313 5.66 -3.09 18.39
N MET A 314 4.68 -3.83 17.85
CA MET A 314 3.36 -3.29 17.52
C MET A 314 2.61 -2.84 18.79
N LYS A 315 1.96 -1.66 18.73
CA LYS A 315 1.19 -1.08 19.85
C LYS A 315 2.02 -0.87 21.12
N ASN A 316 3.25 -0.47 20.96
CA ASN A 316 4.17 -0.21 22.06
C ASN A 316 4.90 1.12 21.86
N ALA A 317 4.39 2.16 22.48
CA ALA A 317 4.93 3.52 22.38
C ALA A 317 6.31 3.64 23.04
N GLU A 318 6.56 2.91 24.12
CA GLU A 318 7.85 2.89 24.82
C GLU A 318 8.96 2.31 23.94
N ASP A 319 8.71 1.16 23.30
CA ASP A 319 9.67 0.56 22.37
C ASP A 319 9.88 1.44 21.13
N LEU A 320 8.81 2.09 20.62
CA LEU A 320 8.93 3.07 19.54
C LEU A 320 9.80 4.26 19.96
N ALA A 321 9.57 4.85 21.13
CA ALA A 321 10.38 5.93 21.69
C ALA A 321 11.84 5.51 21.83
N SER A 322 12.10 4.28 22.32
CA SER A 322 13.45 3.71 22.38
C SER A 322 14.13 3.65 21.01
N LYS A 323 13.43 3.18 19.95
CA LYS A 323 14.00 3.14 18.60
C LYS A 323 14.23 4.52 18.00
N MET A 324 13.33 5.47 18.25
CA MET A 324 13.50 6.86 17.85
C MET A 324 14.67 7.51 18.56
N ARG A 325 14.86 7.29 19.86
CA ARG A 325 16.00 7.76 20.65
C ARG A 325 17.32 7.23 20.08
N ILE A 326 17.39 5.91 19.85
CA ILE A 326 18.57 5.28 19.25
C ILE A 326 18.88 5.92 17.89
N MET A 327 17.88 6.05 17.01
CA MET A 327 18.06 6.62 15.67
C MET A 327 18.59 8.05 15.69
N ALA A 328 18.05 8.90 16.58
CA ALA A 328 18.50 10.29 16.71
C ALA A 328 19.90 10.42 17.29
N GLY A 329 20.38 9.43 18.05
CA GLY A 329 21.71 9.40 18.65
C GLY A 329 22.76 8.64 17.83
N LEU A 330 22.42 8.12 16.66
CA LEU A 330 23.38 7.41 15.81
C LEU A 330 24.43 8.38 15.24
N PRO A 331 25.71 7.94 15.13
CA PRO A 331 26.72 8.68 14.38
C PRO A 331 26.31 8.90 12.92
N GLU A 332 26.77 10.00 12.33
CA GLU A 332 26.45 10.37 10.95
C GLU A 332 26.82 9.28 9.93
N GLU A 333 27.96 8.62 10.13
CA GLU A 333 28.43 7.52 9.29
C GLU A 333 27.46 6.33 9.30
N VAL A 334 26.87 6.02 10.47
CA VAL A 334 25.90 4.94 10.61
C VAL A 334 24.58 5.31 9.94
N LEU A 335 24.10 6.54 10.11
CA LEU A 335 22.92 7.06 9.43
C LEU A 335 23.09 7.05 7.92
N HIS A 336 24.27 7.46 7.44
CA HIS A 336 24.62 7.41 6.02
C HIS A 336 24.64 5.97 5.49
N GLN A 337 25.19 5.02 6.26
CA GLN A 337 25.15 3.61 5.88
C GLN A 337 23.74 3.06 5.84
N PHE A 338 22.86 3.43 6.78
CA PHE A 338 21.45 3.08 6.76
C PHE A 338 20.75 3.63 5.50
N SER A 339 21.08 4.86 5.09
CA SER A 339 20.56 5.49 3.87
C SER A 339 20.96 4.73 2.61
N ILE A 340 22.22 4.35 2.49
CA ILE A 340 22.74 3.54 1.38
C ILE A 340 22.03 2.17 1.34
N ASN A 341 21.93 1.51 2.48
CA ASN A 341 21.31 0.19 2.57
C ASN A 341 19.82 0.25 2.26
N ALA A 342 19.10 1.32 2.69
CA ALA A 342 17.69 1.52 2.38
C ALA A 342 17.48 1.62 0.86
N ARG A 343 18.28 2.46 0.19
CA ARG A 343 18.25 2.61 -1.26
C ARG A 343 18.57 1.30 -1.98
N LYS A 344 19.67 0.64 -1.62
CA LYS A 344 20.10 -0.61 -2.22
C LYS A 344 19.02 -1.71 -2.12
N LYS A 345 18.35 -1.82 -0.96
CA LYS A 345 17.29 -2.79 -0.77
C LYS A 345 16.11 -2.57 -1.72
N VAL A 346 15.66 -1.34 -1.88
CA VAL A 346 14.52 -1.08 -2.79
C VAL A 346 14.91 -1.23 -4.27
N GLU A 347 16.16 -0.95 -4.63
CA GLU A 347 16.68 -1.22 -5.98
C GLU A 347 16.68 -2.71 -6.31
N GLN A 348 17.05 -3.54 -5.35
CA GLN A 348 17.17 -4.98 -5.55
C GLN A 348 15.84 -5.72 -5.47
N GLU A 349 14.92 -5.29 -4.59
CA GLU A 349 13.75 -6.08 -4.23
C GLU A 349 12.41 -5.41 -4.56
N PHE A 350 12.38 -4.08 -4.74
CA PHE A 350 11.13 -3.33 -4.83
C PHE A 350 11.03 -2.38 -6.03
N ASP A 351 11.95 -2.46 -7.01
CA ASP A 351 11.83 -1.70 -8.26
C ASP A 351 10.52 -2.09 -8.96
N GLU A 352 9.78 -1.09 -9.47
CA GLU A 352 8.50 -1.36 -10.14
C GLU A 352 8.64 -2.24 -11.37
N SER A 353 9.81 -2.24 -12.01
CA SER A 353 10.11 -3.11 -13.15
C SER A 353 9.99 -4.59 -12.83
N LEU A 354 10.33 -4.99 -11.59
CA LEU A 354 10.18 -6.37 -11.10
C LEU A 354 8.70 -6.77 -11.06
N VAL A 355 7.86 -5.87 -10.57
CA VAL A 355 6.40 -6.09 -10.52
C VAL A 355 5.82 -6.14 -11.93
N ILE A 356 6.17 -5.17 -12.77
CA ILE A 356 5.72 -5.08 -14.17
C ILE A 356 6.10 -6.36 -14.92
N SER A 357 7.34 -6.82 -14.79
CA SER A 357 7.82 -8.03 -15.47
C SER A 357 6.98 -9.27 -15.09
N LYS A 358 6.62 -9.43 -13.82
CA LYS A 358 5.76 -10.54 -13.36
C LYS A 358 4.35 -10.47 -13.96
N TYR A 359 3.77 -9.28 -14.06
CA TYR A 359 2.47 -9.11 -14.74
C TYR A 359 2.57 -9.45 -16.23
N LEU A 360 3.58 -8.96 -16.94
CA LEU A 360 3.77 -9.23 -18.36
C LEU A 360 3.98 -10.73 -18.63
N GLN A 361 4.80 -11.42 -17.84
CA GLN A 361 4.98 -12.87 -17.92
C GLN A 361 3.68 -13.63 -17.70
N THR A 362 2.90 -13.24 -16.70
CA THR A 362 1.60 -13.86 -16.40
C THR A 362 0.61 -13.64 -17.55
N LEU A 363 0.56 -12.44 -18.12
CA LEU A 363 -0.32 -12.13 -19.25
C LEU A 363 0.06 -12.94 -20.50
N SER A 364 1.34 -13.08 -20.79
CA SER A 364 1.84 -13.91 -21.89
C SER A 364 1.46 -15.38 -21.73
N SER A 365 1.57 -15.92 -20.50
CA SER A 365 1.19 -17.33 -20.22
C SER A 365 -0.32 -17.57 -20.39
N ILE A 366 -1.17 -16.62 -19.98
CA ILE A 366 -2.63 -16.71 -20.19
C ILE A 366 -2.99 -16.72 -21.67
N THR A 367 -2.32 -15.89 -22.47
CA THR A 367 -2.58 -15.81 -23.91
C THR A 367 -2.21 -17.11 -24.61
N SER A 368 -1.06 -17.72 -24.24
CA SER A 368 -0.59 -18.98 -24.83
C SER A 368 -1.48 -20.18 -24.51
N GLN A 369 -2.27 -20.14 -23.45
CA GLN A 369 -3.22 -21.19 -23.08
C GLN A 369 -4.59 -21.03 -23.77
N SER A 370 -4.87 -19.86 -24.33
CA SER A 370 -6.15 -19.53 -24.98
C SER A 370 -6.07 -19.64 -26.52
N ALA A 371 -4.87 -19.79 -27.08
CA ALA A 371 -4.59 -20.07 -28.48
C ALA A 371 -4.45 -21.58 -28.72
#